data_7d5a52911000f46b8664137723fabedf
#
_entry.id   7d5a52911000f46b8664137723fabedf
#
_cell.length_a   1.000
_cell.length_b   1.000
_cell.length_c   1.000
_cell.angle_alpha   90.00
_cell.angle_beta   90.00
_cell.angle_gamma   90.00
#
_symmetry.space_group_name_H-M   'P 1'
#
loop_
_entity.id
_entity.type
_entity.pdbx_description
1 polymer ?
#
loop_
_entity_poly.entity_id
_entity_poly.type
_entity_poly.pdbx_seq_one_letter_code
_entity_poly.pdbx_strand_id
1 'polypeptide(L)'
;MWWKLMQLQFAPNPAEVLTWMLQRGMGSMMQALGFNPEEGALQAKEGTLALTYWTNRLRQAARALPGHDALQNALKRAAYTDDGALLFVHAGLDIDKPLARQADSFWWAARSFAEINRPYRGFQRIVRGYDPDASGIVEGEYTISVDSGAGRGGRLAAVRLAVTGEIEQRVEI
;
A
#
# COMPACT_ATOMS: atom_id res chain seq x y z
N MET A 1 1.71 -3.25 6.19
CA MET A 1 2.92 -3.08 7.05
C MET A 1 2.64 -2.32 8.35
N TRP A 2 1.95 -1.20 8.30
CA TRP A 2 1.68 -0.35 9.47
C TRP A 2 1.10 -1.10 10.68
N TRP A 3 0.01 -1.85 10.51
CA TRP A 3 -0.57 -2.64 11.60
C TRP A 3 0.38 -3.69 12.19
N LYS A 4 1.23 -4.29 11.37
CA LYS A 4 2.26 -5.23 11.87
C LYS A 4 3.32 -4.51 12.70
N LEU A 5 3.70 -3.28 12.33
CA LEU A 5 4.61 -2.46 13.12
C LEU A 5 4.00 -2.13 14.48
N MET A 6 2.71 -1.76 14.52
CA MET A 6 2.01 -1.48 15.79
C MET A 6 1.86 -2.69 16.71
N GLN A 7 2.05 -3.89 16.20
CA GLN A 7 1.94 -5.16 16.91
C GLN A 7 3.27 -5.92 16.93
N LEU A 8 4.37 -5.24 16.64
CA LEU A 8 5.70 -5.86 16.46
C LEU A 8 6.14 -6.67 17.69
N GLN A 9 5.79 -6.23 18.89
CA GLN A 9 6.08 -6.91 20.16
C GLN A 9 5.48 -8.32 20.27
N PHE A 10 4.47 -8.63 19.45
CA PHE A 10 3.82 -9.95 19.40
C PHE A 10 4.37 -10.86 18.30
N ALA A 11 5.30 -10.37 17.49
CA ALA A 11 5.92 -11.17 16.44
C ALA A 11 6.85 -12.24 17.05
N PRO A 12 6.92 -13.46 16.49
CA PRO A 12 7.85 -14.49 16.97
C PRO A 12 9.32 -14.05 16.92
N ASN A 13 9.70 -13.28 15.91
CA ASN A 13 11.02 -12.69 15.77
C ASN A 13 10.91 -11.20 15.41
N PRO A 14 10.71 -10.31 16.41
CA PRO A 14 10.48 -8.88 16.17
C PRO A 14 11.63 -8.19 15.41
N ALA A 15 12.87 -8.57 15.68
CA ALA A 15 14.04 -7.95 15.06
C ALA A 15 14.11 -8.23 13.54
N GLU A 16 13.85 -9.47 13.12
CA GLU A 16 13.79 -9.81 11.70
C GLU A 16 12.62 -9.13 11.00
N VAL A 17 11.45 -9.13 11.64
CA VAL A 17 10.26 -8.47 11.10
C VAL A 17 10.51 -6.98 10.91
N LEU A 18 11.12 -6.32 11.89
CA LEU A 18 11.48 -4.90 11.78
C LEU A 18 12.50 -4.67 10.66
N THR A 19 13.55 -5.47 10.58
CA THR A 19 14.55 -5.38 9.52
C THR A 19 13.88 -5.50 8.13
N TRP A 20 13.00 -6.48 7.98
CA TRP A 20 12.23 -6.66 6.75
C TRP A 20 11.35 -5.44 6.41
N MET A 21 10.74 -4.80 7.42
CA MET A 21 9.95 -3.58 7.23
C MET A 21 10.80 -2.39 6.81
N LEU A 22 11.96 -2.21 7.41
CA LEU A 22 12.89 -1.13 7.11
C LEU A 22 13.40 -1.22 5.67
N GLN A 23 13.75 -2.41 5.20
CA GLN A 23 14.14 -2.67 3.80
C GLN A 23 13.03 -2.31 2.79
N ARG A 24 11.78 -2.18 3.25
CA ARG A 24 10.60 -1.83 2.43
C ARG A 24 10.09 -0.40 2.67
N GLY A 25 10.94 0.47 3.17
CA GLY A 25 10.65 1.89 3.27
C GLY A 25 9.91 2.33 4.55
N MET A 26 9.69 1.43 5.53
CA MET A 26 9.02 1.80 6.78
C MET A 26 9.84 2.82 7.60
N GLY A 27 11.15 2.89 7.38
CA GLY A 27 12.04 3.86 8.05
C GLY A 27 11.63 5.31 7.81
N SER A 28 11.29 5.67 6.58
CA SER A 28 10.85 7.04 6.23
C SER A 28 9.58 7.45 7.00
N MET A 29 8.65 6.51 7.16
CA MET A 29 7.42 6.76 7.93
C MET A 29 7.72 6.95 9.43
N MET A 30 8.63 6.16 10.00
CA MET A 30 9.06 6.34 11.40
C MET A 30 9.72 7.69 11.59
N GLN A 31 10.61 8.10 10.69
CA GLN A 31 11.27 9.40 10.70
C GLN A 31 10.27 10.56 10.60
N ALA A 32 9.26 10.45 9.74
CA ALA A 32 8.19 11.44 9.64
C ALA A 32 7.38 11.60 10.94
N LEU A 33 7.34 10.56 11.78
CA LEU A 33 6.75 10.59 13.13
C LEU A 33 7.74 11.02 14.21
N GLY A 34 8.99 11.39 13.86
CA GLY A 34 10.03 11.79 14.79
C GLY A 34 10.76 10.62 15.47
N PHE A 35 10.70 9.41 14.91
CA PHE A 35 11.37 8.23 15.47
C PHE A 35 12.60 7.83 14.65
N ASN A 36 13.66 7.44 15.35
CA ASN A 36 14.83 6.83 14.73
C ASN A 36 14.55 5.32 14.52
N PRO A 37 14.62 4.81 13.27
CA PRO A 37 14.47 3.38 12.98
C PRO A 37 15.49 2.49 13.71
N GLU A 38 16.71 2.99 13.94
CA GLU A 38 17.77 2.27 14.65
C GLU A 38 17.42 2.05 16.13
N GLU A 39 16.75 3.03 16.77
CA GLU A 39 16.24 2.87 18.13
C GLU A 39 15.28 1.66 18.19
N GLY A 40 14.37 1.55 17.23
CA GLY A 40 13.45 0.42 17.15
C GLY A 40 14.17 -0.93 17.04
N ALA A 41 15.23 -1.00 16.24
CA ALA A 41 16.04 -2.21 16.11
C ALA A 41 16.78 -2.56 17.42
N LEU A 42 17.22 -1.58 18.17
CA LEU A 42 17.81 -1.77 19.49
C LEU A 42 16.77 -2.30 20.49
N GLN A 43 15.61 -1.65 20.57
CA GLN A 43 14.50 -2.07 21.45
C GLN A 43 14.02 -3.49 21.16
N ALA A 44 14.03 -3.91 19.88
CA ALA A 44 13.70 -5.27 19.50
C ALA A 44 14.70 -6.33 20.00
N LYS A 45 15.97 -5.93 20.24
CA LYS A 45 17.01 -6.79 20.83
C LYS A 45 16.95 -6.79 22.35
N GLU A 46 16.55 -5.70 22.97
CA GLU A 46 16.42 -5.57 24.43
C GLU A 46 15.26 -6.40 25.00
N GLY A 47 14.31 -6.78 24.18
CA GLY A 47 13.22 -7.67 24.54
C GLY A 47 11.82 -7.07 24.45
N THR A 48 10.83 -7.91 24.75
CA THR A 48 9.41 -7.59 24.54
C THR A 48 8.94 -6.35 25.29
N LEU A 49 9.42 -6.12 26.51
CA LEU A 49 9.00 -4.97 27.32
C LEU A 49 9.48 -3.65 26.72
N ALA A 50 10.75 -3.56 26.39
CA ALA A 50 11.36 -2.39 25.76
C ALA A 50 10.68 -2.08 24.42
N LEU A 51 10.49 -3.11 23.61
CA LEU A 51 9.80 -3.00 22.32
C LEU A 51 8.33 -2.56 22.50
N THR A 52 7.64 -3.00 23.55
CA THR A 52 6.26 -2.59 23.85
C THR A 52 6.19 -1.10 24.16
N TYR A 53 7.12 -0.58 24.99
CA TYR A 53 7.18 0.86 25.27
C TYR A 53 7.45 1.67 24.00
N TRP A 54 8.39 1.24 23.18
CA TRP A 54 8.71 1.91 21.93
C TRP A 54 7.55 1.92 20.94
N THR A 55 6.89 0.77 20.72
CA THR A 55 5.72 0.68 19.83
C THR A 55 4.52 1.47 20.37
N ASN A 56 4.36 1.60 21.69
CA ASN A 56 3.34 2.46 22.28
C ASN A 56 3.59 3.95 22.01
N ARG A 57 4.84 4.41 22.14
CA ARG A 57 5.22 5.79 21.79
C ARG A 57 4.93 6.08 20.33
N LEU A 58 5.31 5.16 19.44
CA LEU A 58 5.06 5.27 18.00
C LEU A 58 3.54 5.36 17.69
N ARG A 59 2.75 4.52 18.36
CA ARG A 59 1.29 4.52 18.24
C ARG A 59 0.67 5.83 18.72
N GLN A 60 1.15 6.37 19.82
CA GLN A 60 0.68 7.66 20.35
C GLN A 60 1.02 8.80 19.39
N ALA A 61 2.23 8.85 18.85
CA ALA A 61 2.65 9.85 17.88
C ALA A 61 1.78 9.80 16.60
N ALA A 62 1.50 8.61 16.09
CA ALA A 62 0.63 8.44 14.94
C ALA A 62 -0.80 8.92 15.20
N ARG A 63 -1.37 8.58 16.37
CA ARG A 63 -2.72 9.03 16.76
C ARG A 63 -2.83 10.53 17.01
N ALA A 64 -1.72 11.17 17.36
CA ALA A 64 -1.68 12.63 17.53
C ALA A 64 -1.76 13.38 16.18
N LEU A 65 -1.54 12.69 15.05
CA LEU A 65 -1.69 13.30 13.73
C LEU A 65 -3.18 13.51 13.40
N PRO A 66 -3.59 14.74 13.09
CA PRO A 66 -4.97 15.01 12.72
C PRO A 66 -5.43 14.14 11.53
N GLY A 67 -6.58 13.47 11.68
CA GLY A 67 -7.18 12.66 10.64
C GLY A 67 -6.54 11.26 10.43
N HIS A 68 -5.43 10.92 11.11
CA HIS A 68 -4.75 9.63 10.91
C HIS A 68 -5.67 8.45 11.21
N ASP A 69 -6.33 8.43 12.36
CA ASP A 69 -7.22 7.34 12.74
C ASP A 69 -8.44 7.28 11.82
N ALA A 70 -9.00 8.42 11.40
CA ALA A 70 -10.09 8.46 10.46
C ALA A 70 -9.69 7.87 9.10
N LEU A 71 -8.52 8.23 8.58
CA LEU A 71 -7.97 7.66 7.36
C LEU A 71 -7.78 6.14 7.48
N GLN A 72 -7.12 5.68 8.54
CA GLN A 72 -6.85 4.25 8.76
C GLN A 72 -8.12 3.41 8.81
N ASN A 73 -9.17 3.94 9.44
CA ASN A 73 -10.48 3.26 9.54
C ASN A 73 -11.26 3.31 8.22
N ALA A 74 -11.02 4.31 7.38
CA ALA A 74 -11.68 4.47 6.08
C ALA A 74 -11.02 3.66 4.96
N LEU A 75 -9.74 3.26 5.10
CA LEU A 75 -9.01 2.52 4.08
C LEU A 75 -9.73 1.21 3.69
N LYS A 76 -9.86 1.00 2.40
CA LYS A 76 -10.42 -0.23 1.82
C LYS A 76 -9.30 -1.01 1.13
N ARG A 77 -9.49 -2.33 1.00
CA ARG A 77 -8.56 -3.18 0.25
C ARG A 77 -8.68 -3.01 -1.24
N ALA A 78 -9.89 -2.73 -1.72
CA ALA A 78 -10.22 -2.41 -3.09
C ALA A 78 -11.47 -1.52 -3.10
N ALA A 79 -11.68 -0.80 -4.17
CA ALA A 79 -12.89 -0.05 -4.45
C ALA A 79 -13.34 -0.33 -5.88
N TYR A 80 -14.60 -0.20 -6.17
CA TYR A 80 -15.13 -0.33 -7.53
C TYR A 80 -16.27 0.66 -7.74
N THR A 81 -16.53 0.98 -9.00
CA THR A 81 -17.65 1.82 -9.39
C THR A 81 -18.98 1.07 -9.27
N ASP A 82 -20.06 1.77 -9.00
CA ASP A 82 -21.39 1.17 -8.77
C ASP A 82 -21.91 0.39 -9.99
N ASP A 83 -21.52 0.79 -11.21
CA ASP A 83 -21.80 0.10 -12.46
C ASP A 83 -20.92 -1.15 -12.67
N GLY A 84 -19.93 -1.38 -11.81
CA GLY A 84 -19.00 -2.49 -11.90
C GLY A 84 -17.99 -2.39 -13.07
N ALA A 85 -17.84 -1.22 -13.68
CA ALA A 85 -16.92 -1.06 -14.80
C ALA A 85 -15.45 -1.01 -14.37
N LEU A 86 -15.13 -0.32 -13.26
CA LEU A 86 -13.78 -0.10 -12.78
C LEU A 86 -13.54 -0.75 -11.42
N LEU A 87 -12.39 -1.40 -11.29
CA LEU A 87 -11.88 -1.94 -10.02
C LEU A 87 -10.58 -1.25 -9.66
N PHE A 88 -10.51 -0.64 -8.49
CA PHE A 88 -9.31 0.02 -7.96
C PHE A 88 -8.65 -0.86 -6.91
N VAL A 89 -7.36 -1.10 -7.06
CA VAL A 89 -6.54 -1.91 -6.15
C VAL A 89 -5.23 -1.19 -5.81
N HIS A 90 -4.54 -1.62 -4.76
CA HIS A 90 -3.24 -1.05 -4.44
C HIS A 90 -2.18 -1.46 -5.46
N ALA A 91 -1.84 -2.74 -5.55
CA ALA A 91 -0.73 -3.23 -6.35
C ALA A 91 -1.17 -4.16 -7.50
N GLY A 92 -2.21 -4.95 -7.28
CA GLY A 92 -2.68 -5.91 -8.27
C GLY A 92 -3.71 -6.86 -7.68
N LEU A 93 -3.94 -7.96 -8.37
CA LEU A 93 -4.83 -9.03 -7.92
C LEU A 93 -4.41 -10.37 -8.57
N ASP A 94 -4.94 -11.45 -8.03
CA ASP A 94 -4.86 -12.77 -8.62
C ASP A 94 -6.09 -12.98 -9.53
N ILE A 95 -5.87 -13.03 -10.85
CA ILE A 95 -6.97 -13.05 -11.84
C ILE A 95 -7.84 -14.30 -11.75
N ASP A 96 -7.32 -15.39 -11.17
CA ASP A 96 -8.06 -16.65 -11.06
C ASP A 96 -8.91 -16.72 -9.78
N LYS A 97 -8.63 -15.88 -8.79
CA LYS A 97 -9.40 -15.82 -7.55
C LYS A 97 -10.61 -14.90 -7.64
N PRO A 98 -11.75 -15.26 -7.03
CA PRO A 98 -12.86 -14.32 -6.88
C PRO A 98 -12.50 -13.17 -5.94
N LEU A 99 -13.18 -12.02 -6.10
CA LEU A 99 -12.92 -10.78 -5.35
C LEU A 99 -12.87 -11.02 -3.83
N ALA A 100 -13.80 -11.81 -3.29
CA ALA A 100 -13.88 -12.12 -1.87
C ALA A 100 -12.72 -13.00 -1.35
N ARG A 101 -11.95 -13.66 -2.24
CA ARG A 101 -10.82 -14.53 -1.88
C ARG A 101 -9.46 -13.95 -2.23
N GLN A 102 -9.39 -12.69 -2.63
CA GLN A 102 -8.14 -12.04 -2.99
C GLN A 102 -7.16 -11.89 -1.80
N ALA A 103 -7.70 -11.78 -0.58
CA ALA A 103 -6.89 -11.63 0.64
C ALA A 103 -5.81 -10.55 0.48
N ASP A 104 -4.54 -10.92 0.59
CA ASP A 104 -3.41 -10.00 0.47
C ASP A 104 -2.93 -9.80 -0.98
N SER A 105 -3.58 -10.41 -1.99
CA SER A 105 -3.22 -10.23 -3.40
C SER A 105 -3.29 -8.75 -3.81
N PHE A 106 -4.26 -7.99 -3.31
CA PHE A 106 -4.36 -6.56 -3.58
C PHE A 106 -3.13 -5.75 -3.20
N TRP A 107 -2.35 -6.23 -2.22
CA TRP A 107 -1.14 -5.58 -1.73
C TRP A 107 0.15 -6.10 -2.35
N TRP A 108 0.19 -7.38 -2.78
CA TRP A 108 1.43 -8.05 -3.12
C TRP A 108 1.50 -8.59 -4.54
N ALA A 109 0.36 -8.66 -5.27
CA ALA A 109 0.32 -9.22 -6.61
C ALA A 109 0.73 -8.20 -7.71
N ALA A 110 1.73 -7.35 -7.44
CA ALA A 110 2.16 -6.33 -8.38
C ALA A 110 2.76 -6.92 -9.67
N ARG A 111 3.45 -8.05 -9.58
CA ARG A 111 4.08 -8.70 -10.74
C ARG A 111 3.07 -9.28 -11.71
N SER A 112 2.02 -9.93 -11.21
CA SER A 112 0.96 -10.52 -12.03
C SER A 112 0.05 -9.48 -12.68
N PHE A 113 0.14 -8.20 -12.28
CA PHE A 113 -0.67 -7.14 -12.86
C PHE A 113 -0.39 -6.92 -14.36
N ALA A 114 0.87 -7.00 -14.77
CA ALA A 114 1.25 -6.86 -16.18
C ALA A 114 0.81 -8.07 -17.06
N GLU A 115 0.51 -9.20 -16.43
CA GLU A 115 0.07 -10.43 -17.10
C GLU A 115 -1.44 -10.48 -17.33
N ILE A 116 -2.19 -9.49 -16.82
CA ILE A 116 -3.65 -9.42 -16.98
C ILE A 116 -3.98 -9.10 -18.44
N ASN A 117 -4.48 -10.10 -19.15
CA ASN A 117 -4.79 -10.06 -20.58
C ASN A 117 -6.26 -10.38 -20.89
N ARG A 118 -7.13 -10.35 -19.88
CA ARG A 118 -8.57 -10.61 -19.99
C ARG A 118 -9.35 -9.82 -18.95
N PRO A 119 -10.66 -9.58 -19.18
CA PRO A 119 -11.50 -8.93 -18.17
C PRO A 119 -11.55 -9.73 -16.87
N TYR A 120 -11.50 -9.05 -15.74
CA TYR A 120 -11.65 -9.66 -14.44
C TYR A 120 -13.09 -9.56 -13.97
N ARG A 121 -13.82 -10.68 -13.98
CA ARG A 121 -15.15 -10.79 -13.37
C ARG A 121 -16.18 -9.72 -13.79
N GLY A 122 -16.12 -9.26 -15.04
CA GLY A 122 -17.02 -8.25 -15.58
C GLY A 122 -16.51 -6.81 -15.47
N PHE A 123 -15.45 -6.56 -14.71
CA PHE A 123 -14.78 -5.26 -14.72
C PHE A 123 -14.09 -5.02 -16.07
N GLN A 124 -14.32 -3.85 -16.64
CA GLN A 124 -13.69 -3.45 -17.90
C GLN A 124 -12.22 -3.12 -17.71
N ARG A 125 -11.90 -2.42 -16.62
CA ARG A 125 -10.53 -2.01 -16.28
C ARG A 125 -10.22 -2.25 -14.81
N ILE A 126 -8.97 -2.62 -14.55
CA ILE A 126 -8.38 -2.68 -13.20
C ILE A 126 -7.36 -1.57 -13.10
N VAL A 127 -7.52 -0.69 -12.13
CA VAL A 127 -6.64 0.46 -11.88
C VAL A 127 -5.79 0.18 -10.65
N ARG A 128 -4.45 0.27 -10.77
CA ARG A 128 -3.55 0.18 -9.62
C ARG A 128 -2.85 1.49 -9.34
N GLY A 129 -2.60 1.77 -8.05
CA GLY A 129 -1.87 2.93 -7.58
C GLY A 129 -0.42 2.64 -7.16
N TYR A 130 0.03 1.39 -7.21
CA TYR A 130 1.40 1.00 -6.89
C TYR A 130 1.99 0.11 -7.98
N ASP A 131 3.12 0.58 -8.51
CA ASP A 131 3.97 -0.14 -9.45
C ASP A 131 5.39 -0.24 -8.88
N PRO A 132 5.96 -1.46 -8.68
CA PRO A 132 7.34 -1.60 -8.22
C PRO A 132 8.35 -0.86 -9.08
N ASP A 133 8.08 -0.77 -10.39
CA ASP A 133 8.97 -0.17 -11.38
C ASP A 133 8.73 1.35 -11.56
N ALA A 134 7.69 1.91 -10.93
CA ALA A 134 7.30 3.32 -11.05
C ALA A 134 7.19 3.78 -12.52
N SER A 135 6.56 2.95 -13.35
CA SER A 135 6.53 3.13 -14.81
C SER A 135 5.66 4.32 -15.28
N GLY A 136 5.07 5.07 -14.34
CA GLY A 136 4.20 6.20 -14.66
C GLY A 136 2.76 5.79 -14.90
N ILE A 137 2.09 6.57 -15.75
CA ILE A 137 0.71 6.28 -16.18
C ILE A 137 0.78 5.35 -17.40
N VAL A 138 0.56 4.06 -17.17
CA VAL A 138 0.60 3.02 -18.20
C VAL A 138 -0.80 2.46 -18.41
N GLU A 139 -1.25 2.47 -19.66
CA GLU A 139 -2.58 1.99 -20.06
C GLU A 139 -2.44 0.71 -20.88
N GLY A 140 -3.03 -0.38 -20.39
CA GLY A 140 -3.23 -1.64 -21.11
C GLY A 140 -4.70 -1.83 -21.52
N GLU A 141 -5.01 -2.92 -22.17
CA GLU A 141 -6.37 -3.22 -22.61
C GLU A 141 -7.34 -3.38 -21.43
N TYR A 142 -6.90 -4.05 -20.34
CA TYR A 142 -7.72 -4.33 -19.14
C TYR A 142 -7.16 -3.68 -17.89
N THR A 143 -6.07 -2.94 -17.98
CA THR A 143 -5.33 -2.43 -16.81
C THR A 143 -4.92 -0.99 -16.99
N ILE A 144 -4.86 -0.26 -15.87
CA ILE A 144 -4.27 1.08 -15.80
C ILE A 144 -3.35 1.11 -14.58
N SER A 145 -2.08 1.47 -14.77
CA SER A 145 -1.13 1.73 -13.69
C SER A 145 -0.97 3.23 -13.52
N VAL A 146 -1.03 3.72 -12.27
CA VAL A 146 -0.90 5.15 -11.95
C VAL A 146 0.13 5.29 -10.82
N ASP A 147 1.42 5.16 -11.15
CA ASP A 147 2.52 5.31 -10.20
C ASP A 147 3.77 5.85 -10.90
N SER A 148 4.07 7.12 -10.69
CA SER A 148 5.30 7.77 -11.15
C SER A 148 6.35 7.87 -10.03
N GLY A 149 6.22 7.08 -8.96
CA GLY A 149 7.23 6.93 -7.92
C GLY A 149 7.25 8.03 -6.87
N ALA A 150 6.17 8.77 -6.64
CA ALA A 150 6.10 9.87 -5.67
C ALA A 150 6.66 9.51 -4.28
N GLY A 151 6.33 8.31 -3.77
CA GLY A 151 6.85 7.81 -2.49
C GLY A 151 8.34 7.45 -2.48
N ARG A 152 9.03 7.54 -3.63
CA ARG A 152 10.43 7.18 -3.86
C ARG A 152 11.23 8.32 -4.51
N GLY A 153 10.73 9.55 -4.40
CA GLY A 153 11.34 10.75 -4.97
C GLY A 153 10.97 11.02 -6.44
N GLY A 154 10.05 10.25 -7.02
CA GLY A 154 9.46 10.52 -8.32
C GLY A 154 8.29 11.51 -8.25
N ARG A 155 7.54 11.62 -9.34
CA ARG A 155 6.40 12.52 -9.46
C ARG A 155 5.13 11.92 -8.87
N LEU A 156 4.22 12.76 -8.43
CA LEU A 156 2.85 12.36 -8.09
C LEU A 156 2.03 12.30 -9.37
N ALA A 157 1.52 11.11 -9.70
CA ALA A 157 0.64 10.90 -10.83
C ALA A 157 -0.84 10.87 -10.39
N ALA A 158 -1.71 11.45 -11.19
CA ALA A 158 -3.16 11.36 -11.05
C ALA A 158 -3.82 11.25 -12.42
N VAL A 159 -4.94 10.55 -12.47
CA VAL A 159 -5.75 10.42 -13.69
C VAL A 159 -7.21 10.71 -13.39
N ARG A 160 -7.89 11.37 -14.33
CA ARG A 160 -9.33 11.39 -14.39
C ARG A 160 -9.80 10.33 -15.36
N LEU A 161 -10.68 9.45 -14.89
CA LEU A 161 -11.25 8.35 -15.68
C LEU A 161 -12.72 8.64 -15.98
N ALA A 162 -13.12 8.39 -17.21
CA ALA A 162 -14.53 8.21 -17.54
C ALA A 162 -15.06 6.94 -16.88
N VAL A 163 -16.38 6.81 -16.78
CA VAL A 163 -17.03 5.58 -16.28
C VAL A 163 -16.71 4.35 -17.15
N THR A 164 -16.38 4.54 -18.42
CA THR A 164 -15.90 3.52 -19.36
C THR A 164 -14.47 3.05 -19.09
N GLY A 165 -13.72 3.73 -18.20
CA GLY A 165 -12.32 3.46 -17.94
C GLY A 165 -11.34 4.14 -18.90
N GLU A 166 -11.80 5.03 -19.78
CA GLU A 166 -10.94 5.87 -20.61
C GLU A 166 -10.29 6.95 -19.77
N ILE A 167 -9.00 7.23 -20.03
CA ILE A 167 -8.27 8.30 -19.35
C ILE A 167 -8.61 9.63 -20.05
N GLU A 168 -9.40 10.48 -19.40
CA GLU A 168 -9.76 11.80 -19.90
C GLU A 168 -8.68 12.86 -19.60
N GLN A 169 -7.96 12.70 -18.49
CA GLN A 169 -6.92 13.65 -18.08
C GLN A 169 -5.81 12.94 -17.33
N ARG A 170 -4.58 13.35 -17.59
CA ARG A 170 -3.36 12.92 -16.90
C ARG A 170 -2.70 14.13 -16.25
N VAL A 171 -2.25 13.99 -15.01
CA VAL A 171 -1.53 15.02 -14.26
C VAL A 171 -0.33 14.36 -13.59
N GLU A 172 0.84 14.96 -13.75
CA GLU A 172 2.08 14.59 -13.04
C GLU A 172 2.74 15.85 -12.50
N ILE A 173 3.02 15.89 -11.19
CA ILE A 173 3.63 17.02 -10.47
C ILE A 173 4.80 16.58 -9.63
#